data_8d8abb2ff799aa483758be4ee6c1e613
#
_entry.id   8d8abb2ff799aa483758be4ee6c1e613
#
_cell.length_a   1.000
_cell.length_b   1.000
_cell.length_c   1.000
_cell.angle_alpha   90.00
_cell.angle_beta   90.00
_cell.angle_gamma   90.00
#
_symmetry.space_group_name_H-M   'P 1'
#
loop_
_entity.id
_entity.type
_entity.pdbx_description
1 polymer ?
#
loop_
_entity_poly.entity_id
_entity_poly.type
_entity_poly.pdbx_seq_one_letter_code
_entity_poly.pdbx_strand_id
1 'polypeptide(L)'
;MGEKAIFLKNFIKNPRQIGSVIPSSRRLSNKMIEQIDYDKANCIIELGPGVGCYTKGILEKKKPHSKYIAFEKNEDMREILRNKFPQITIYNKAEEMTNVIQHENINNPDFIISGLPFTVLEKDIRESILQQAYDNLEPGGKFITFQYSLDLYKYLKNKYSKLEVKFVPINIPMAFVYVCTK
;
A
#
# COMPACT_ATOMS: atom_id res chain seq x y z
N MET A 1 3.94 1.61 24.71
CA MET A 1 3.92 1.22 23.29
C MET A 1 3.66 -0.28 23.27
N GLY A 2 2.57 -0.74 22.66
CA GLY A 2 2.20 -2.16 22.70
C GLY A 2 3.17 -3.04 21.90
N GLU A 3 3.28 -4.32 22.23
CA GLU A 3 4.17 -5.31 21.57
C GLU A 3 4.06 -5.31 20.04
N LYS A 4 2.85 -5.08 19.51
CA LYS A 4 2.58 -4.96 18.07
C LYS A 4 3.30 -3.77 17.42
N ALA A 5 3.37 -2.64 18.10
CA ALA A 5 4.07 -1.45 17.61
C ALA A 5 5.59 -1.66 17.63
N ILE A 6 6.10 -2.39 18.62
CA ILE A 6 7.53 -2.74 18.71
C ILE A 6 7.91 -3.71 17.58
N PHE A 7 7.09 -4.73 17.32
CA PHE A 7 7.29 -5.67 16.20
C PHE A 7 7.31 -4.93 14.85
N LEU A 8 6.34 -4.06 14.64
CA LEU A 8 6.22 -3.29 13.39
C LEU A 8 7.40 -2.33 13.20
N LYS A 9 7.84 -1.65 14.27
CA LYS A 9 9.00 -0.75 14.26
C LYS A 9 10.30 -1.53 13.95
N ASN A 10 10.45 -2.73 14.49
CA ASN A 10 11.60 -3.60 14.22
C ASN A 10 11.56 -4.15 12.79
N PHE A 11 10.39 -4.49 12.27
CA PHE A 11 10.20 -4.91 10.89
C PHE A 11 10.63 -3.81 9.89
N ILE A 12 10.26 -2.54 10.19
CA ILE A 12 10.63 -1.39 9.34
C ILE A 12 12.14 -1.10 9.43
N LYS A 13 12.74 -1.26 10.63
CA LYS A 13 14.17 -0.99 10.84
C LYS A 13 15.10 -2.07 10.28
N ASN A 14 14.67 -3.34 10.32
CA ASN A 14 15.52 -4.49 9.95
C ASN A 14 14.76 -5.52 9.10
N PRO A 15 14.26 -5.16 7.91
CA PRO A 15 13.47 -6.05 7.07
C PRO A 15 14.26 -7.29 6.60
N ARG A 16 15.61 -7.21 6.54
CA ARG A 16 16.49 -8.33 6.18
C ARG A 16 16.61 -9.39 7.27
N GLN A 17 16.43 -9.03 8.54
CA GLN A 17 16.53 -9.98 9.66
C GLN A 17 15.29 -10.87 9.83
N ILE A 18 14.15 -10.44 9.27
CA ILE A 18 12.90 -11.20 9.25
C ILE A 18 12.73 -11.80 7.85
N GLY A 19 13.80 -12.40 7.34
CA GLY A 19 14.00 -12.85 5.95
C GLY A 19 13.25 -14.10 5.52
N SER A 20 12.18 -14.49 6.18
CA SER A 20 11.26 -15.48 5.63
C SER A 20 9.92 -14.81 5.33
N VAL A 21 9.56 -14.80 4.06
CA VAL A 21 8.18 -14.54 3.65
C VAL A 21 7.31 -15.59 4.34
N ILE A 22 6.80 -15.25 5.53
CA ILE A 22 5.92 -16.13 6.30
C ILE A 22 4.72 -16.45 5.39
N PRO A 23 4.26 -17.72 5.31
CA PRO A 23 3.09 -18.08 4.49
C PRO A 23 1.86 -17.20 4.74
N SER A 24 1.75 -16.67 5.94
CA SER A 24 0.73 -15.68 6.32
C SER A 24 0.83 -14.38 5.52
N SER A 25 2.03 -13.91 5.14
CA SER A 25 2.20 -12.70 4.34
C SER A 25 1.65 -12.87 2.91
N ARG A 26 1.73 -14.07 2.32
CA ARG A 26 1.13 -14.36 1.00
C ARG A 26 -0.39 -14.29 1.02
N ARG A 27 -1.03 -14.76 2.11
CA ARG A 27 -2.49 -14.68 2.24
C ARG A 27 -2.95 -13.24 2.38
N LEU A 28 -2.25 -12.45 3.20
CA LEU A 28 -2.54 -11.03 3.33
C LEU A 28 -2.33 -10.31 2.00
N SER A 29 -1.21 -10.59 1.31
CA SER A 29 -0.93 -10.02 -0.01
C SER A 29 -2.03 -10.35 -1.02
N ASN A 30 -2.44 -11.61 -1.11
CA ASN A 30 -3.52 -12.03 -1.98
C ASN A 30 -4.82 -11.32 -1.62
N LYS A 31 -5.14 -11.21 -0.29
CA LYS A 31 -6.35 -10.53 0.18
C LYS A 31 -6.36 -9.05 -0.17
N MET A 32 -5.19 -8.42 -0.22
CA MET A 32 -5.04 -7.03 -0.63
C MET A 32 -5.22 -6.86 -2.14
N ILE A 33 -4.46 -7.62 -2.96
CA ILE A 33 -4.44 -7.45 -4.41
C ILE A 33 -5.71 -7.96 -5.11
N GLU A 34 -6.48 -8.88 -4.52
CA GLU A 34 -7.78 -9.33 -5.03
C GLU A 34 -8.87 -8.24 -4.98
N GLN A 35 -8.62 -7.12 -4.26
CA GLN A 35 -9.54 -6.00 -4.19
C GLN A 35 -9.44 -5.06 -5.40
N ILE A 36 -8.39 -5.22 -6.20
CA ILE A 36 -8.17 -4.45 -7.43
C ILE A 36 -9.00 -5.07 -8.57
N ASP A 37 -9.83 -4.25 -9.20
CA ASP A 37 -10.49 -4.60 -10.44
C ASP A 37 -9.53 -4.31 -11.61
N TYR A 38 -8.76 -5.34 -11.99
CA TYR A 38 -7.74 -5.21 -13.04
C TYR A 38 -8.32 -4.90 -14.41
N ASP A 39 -9.61 -5.17 -14.63
CA ASP A 39 -10.28 -4.84 -15.90
C ASP A 39 -10.54 -3.34 -16.03
N LYS A 40 -10.62 -2.63 -14.93
CA LYS A 40 -10.84 -1.18 -14.89
C LYS A 40 -9.59 -0.39 -14.54
N ALA A 41 -8.54 -1.05 -14.05
CA ALA A 41 -7.34 -0.38 -13.58
C ALA A 41 -6.52 0.20 -14.75
N ASN A 42 -6.50 1.52 -14.91
CA ASN A 42 -5.61 2.24 -15.82
C ASN A 42 -4.35 2.73 -15.09
N CYS A 43 -4.48 3.05 -13.81
CA CYS A 43 -3.36 3.46 -12.96
C CYS A 43 -3.47 2.84 -11.56
N ILE A 44 -2.39 2.19 -11.13
CA ILE A 44 -2.25 1.59 -9.79
C ILE A 44 -1.03 2.20 -9.12
N ILE A 45 -1.22 2.73 -7.91
CA ILE A 45 -0.12 3.23 -7.06
C ILE A 45 0.05 2.27 -5.88
N GLU A 46 1.30 1.88 -5.61
CA GLU A 46 1.67 1.08 -4.44
C GLU A 46 2.53 1.89 -3.47
N LEU A 47 2.06 2.02 -2.22
CA LEU A 47 2.75 2.73 -1.14
C LEU A 47 3.40 1.71 -0.20
N GLY A 48 4.73 1.74 -0.10
CA GLY A 48 5.51 0.85 0.75
C GLY A 48 5.55 -0.60 0.25
N PRO A 49 6.00 -0.86 -1.00
CA PRO A 49 6.13 -2.22 -1.54
C PRO A 49 7.10 -3.12 -0.77
N GLY A 50 8.07 -2.55 -0.06
CA GLY A 50 9.11 -3.28 0.65
C GLY A 50 9.93 -4.15 -0.32
N VAL A 51 9.91 -5.47 -0.12
CA VAL A 51 10.59 -6.43 -1.02
C VAL A 51 9.72 -6.89 -2.21
N GLY A 52 8.56 -6.27 -2.42
CA GLY A 52 7.67 -6.51 -3.56
C GLY A 52 6.62 -7.60 -3.34
N CYS A 53 6.07 -7.72 -2.13
CA CYS A 53 5.07 -8.75 -1.83
C CYS A 53 3.76 -8.57 -2.62
N TYR A 54 3.30 -7.34 -2.81
CA TYR A 54 2.14 -7.03 -3.64
C TYR A 54 2.54 -6.78 -5.08
N THR A 55 3.68 -6.11 -5.30
CA THR A 55 4.23 -5.72 -6.59
C THR A 55 4.17 -6.85 -7.61
N LYS A 56 4.69 -8.04 -7.24
CA LYS A 56 4.69 -9.20 -8.12
C LYS A 56 3.29 -9.55 -8.63
N GLY A 57 2.34 -9.72 -7.69
CA GLY A 57 0.98 -10.11 -8.03
C GLY A 57 0.21 -9.04 -8.81
N ILE A 58 0.51 -7.76 -8.57
CA ILE A 58 -0.08 -6.65 -9.33
C ILE A 58 0.46 -6.67 -10.77
N LEU A 59 1.79 -6.77 -10.95
CA LEU A 59 2.42 -6.77 -12.27
C LEU A 59 2.00 -7.96 -13.13
N GLU A 60 1.76 -9.13 -12.51
CA GLU A 60 1.28 -10.33 -13.21
C GLU A 60 -0.17 -10.19 -13.71
N LYS A 61 -0.98 -9.35 -13.04
CA LYS A 61 -2.43 -9.24 -13.32
C LYS A 61 -2.83 -7.96 -14.03
N LYS A 62 -2.04 -6.87 -13.89
CA LYS A 62 -2.39 -5.60 -14.53
C LYS A 62 -2.37 -5.74 -16.05
N LYS A 63 -3.20 -4.95 -16.73
CA LYS A 63 -3.17 -4.87 -18.19
C LYS A 63 -1.85 -4.25 -18.68
N PRO A 64 -1.38 -4.58 -19.88
CA PRO A 64 -0.13 -4.02 -20.42
C PRO A 64 -0.09 -2.49 -20.44
N HIS A 65 -1.22 -1.84 -20.73
CA HIS A 65 -1.34 -0.38 -20.80
C HIS A 65 -1.56 0.29 -19.43
N SER A 66 -1.89 -0.47 -18.38
CA SER A 66 -2.08 0.09 -17.05
C SER A 66 -0.75 0.60 -16.51
N LYS A 67 -0.72 1.85 -16.05
CA LYS A 67 0.43 2.44 -15.36
C LYS A 67 0.55 1.83 -13.96
N TYR A 68 1.81 1.65 -13.51
CA TYR A 68 2.11 1.22 -12.16
C TYR A 68 3.24 2.07 -11.60
N ILE A 69 3.02 2.66 -10.43
CA ILE A 69 4.00 3.49 -9.73
C ILE A 69 4.11 3.02 -8.28
N ALA A 70 5.34 2.94 -7.79
CA ALA A 70 5.62 2.56 -6.42
C ALA A 70 6.31 3.69 -5.64
N PHE A 71 6.04 3.76 -4.33
CA PHE A 71 6.72 4.66 -3.41
C PHE A 71 7.34 3.84 -2.27
N GLU A 72 8.68 3.83 -2.19
CA GLU A 72 9.42 3.11 -1.16
C GLU A 72 10.54 4.01 -0.58
N LYS A 73 10.47 4.29 0.73
CA LYS A 73 11.40 5.20 1.39
C LYS A 73 12.80 4.60 1.57
N ASN A 74 12.89 3.29 1.79
CA ASN A 74 14.14 2.59 2.06
C ASN A 74 14.91 2.33 0.76
N GLU A 75 16.16 2.84 0.64
CA GLU A 75 17.00 2.69 -0.56
C GLU A 75 17.33 1.24 -0.88
N ASP A 76 17.69 0.44 0.13
CA ASP A 76 18.02 -0.99 -0.07
C ASP A 76 16.82 -1.74 -0.65
N MET A 77 15.59 -1.39 -0.21
CA MET A 77 14.36 -1.99 -0.75
C MET A 77 14.10 -1.54 -2.18
N ARG A 78 14.34 -0.25 -2.50
CA ARG A 78 14.24 0.24 -3.88
C ARG A 78 15.21 -0.49 -4.80
N GLU A 79 16.44 -0.72 -4.36
CA GLU A 79 17.44 -1.47 -5.13
C GLU A 79 16.98 -2.90 -5.37
N ILE A 80 16.50 -3.59 -4.34
CA ILE A 80 15.92 -4.94 -4.48
C ILE A 80 14.76 -4.95 -5.48
N LEU A 81 13.88 -3.96 -5.40
CA LEU A 81 12.73 -3.85 -6.31
C LEU A 81 13.16 -3.59 -7.75
N ARG A 82 14.12 -2.68 -8.01
CA ARG A 82 14.67 -2.41 -9.36
C ARG A 82 15.29 -3.67 -9.96
N ASN A 83 16.01 -4.44 -9.15
CA ASN A 83 16.63 -5.69 -9.61
C ASN A 83 15.59 -6.78 -9.93
N LYS A 84 14.52 -6.87 -9.14
CA LYS A 84 13.46 -7.87 -9.35
C LYS A 84 12.47 -7.48 -10.45
N PHE A 85 12.20 -6.19 -10.58
CA PHE A 85 11.16 -5.63 -11.45
C PHE A 85 11.69 -4.39 -12.19
N PRO A 86 12.62 -4.55 -13.14
CA PRO A 86 13.29 -3.41 -13.80
C PRO A 86 12.34 -2.50 -14.58
N GLN A 87 11.14 -2.96 -14.87
CA GLN A 87 10.13 -2.22 -15.63
C GLN A 87 9.30 -1.24 -14.79
N ILE A 88 9.47 -1.21 -13.45
CA ILE A 88 8.63 -0.35 -12.60
C ILE A 88 9.26 1.01 -12.33
N THR A 89 8.41 2.03 -12.20
CA THR A 89 8.80 3.36 -11.72
C THR A 89 8.69 3.41 -10.20
N ILE A 90 9.77 3.79 -9.51
CA ILE A 90 9.83 3.83 -8.05
C ILE A 90 10.31 5.19 -7.58
N TYR A 91 9.52 5.82 -6.73
CA TYR A 91 9.84 7.07 -6.01
C TYR A 91 10.15 6.80 -4.54
N ASN A 92 10.78 7.78 -3.87
CA ASN A 92 11.22 7.58 -2.49
C ASN A 92 10.21 8.01 -1.44
N LYS A 93 9.36 8.99 -1.69
CA LYS A 93 8.49 9.59 -0.68
C LYS A 93 7.03 9.53 -1.07
N ALA A 94 6.23 8.79 -0.29
CA ALA A 94 4.79 8.69 -0.49
C ALA A 94 4.05 10.00 -0.23
N GLU A 95 4.61 10.86 0.61
CA GLU A 95 4.13 12.21 0.88
C GLU A 95 4.29 13.20 -0.29
N GLU A 96 5.01 12.81 -1.34
CA GLU A 96 5.17 13.58 -2.58
C GLU A 96 4.29 13.03 -3.73
N MET A 97 3.34 12.15 -3.43
CA MET A 97 2.52 11.43 -4.42
C MET A 97 1.81 12.38 -5.40
N THR A 98 1.23 13.47 -4.93
CA THR A 98 0.54 14.47 -5.77
C THR A 98 1.49 15.07 -6.82
N ASN A 99 2.70 15.45 -6.39
CA ASN A 99 3.71 16.02 -7.30
C ASN A 99 4.15 15.01 -8.36
N VAL A 100 4.29 13.75 -7.96
CA VAL A 100 4.66 12.66 -8.88
C VAL A 100 3.56 12.40 -9.90
N ILE A 101 2.30 12.35 -9.50
CA ILE A 101 1.15 12.18 -10.39
C ILE A 101 1.13 13.28 -11.46
N GLN A 102 1.36 14.53 -11.04
CA GLN A 102 1.42 15.68 -11.94
C GLN A 102 2.62 15.60 -12.89
N HIS A 103 3.81 15.28 -12.36
CA HIS A 103 5.05 15.16 -13.15
C HIS A 103 4.96 14.06 -14.21
N GLU A 104 4.36 12.92 -13.84
CA GLU A 104 4.17 11.78 -14.74
C GLU A 104 3.01 11.96 -15.73
N ASN A 105 2.30 13.10 -15.68
CA ASN A 105 1.10 13.36 -16.48
C ASN A 105 0.10 12.21 -16.42
N ILE A 106 -0.18 11.75 -15.21
CA ILE A 106 -1.11 10.65 -14.96
C ILE A 106 -2.45 11.25 -14.58
N ASN A 107 -3.51 10.71 -15.15
CA ASN A 107 -4.85 10.92 -14.62
C ASN A 107 -4.92 10.31 -13.21
N ASN A 108 -5.92 10.69 -12.44
CA ASN A 108 -6.11 10.15 -11.10
C ASN A 108 -6.02 8.61 -11.10
N PRO A 109 -5.30 8.00 -10.13
CA PRO A 109 -5.21 6.55 -10.02
C PRO A 109 -6.57 5.93 -9.68
N ASP A 110 -6.88 4.80 -10.31
CA ASP A 110 -8.08 4.01 -9.99
C ASP A 110 -7.89 3.24 -8.67
N PHE A 111 -6.66 2.85 -8.38
CA PHE A 111 -6.32 2.07 -7.18
C PHE A 111 -5.04 2.58 -6.53
N ILE A 112 -5.13 2.78 -5.22
CA ILE A 112 -3.96 3.02 -4.36
C ILE A 112 -3.93 1.90 -3.33
N ILE A 113 -2.88 1.08 -3.37
CA ILE A 113 -2.66 -0.01 -2.41
C ILE A 113 -1.51 0.34 -1.48
N SER A 114 -1.68 0.16 -0.18
CA SER A 114 -0.69 0.59 0.81
C SER A 114 -0.29 -0.53 1.76
N GLY A 115 1.02 -0.80 1.81
CA GLY A 115 1.68 -1.61 2.83
C GLY A 115 2.22 -0.79 4.01
N LEU A 116 1.97 0.53 4.04
CA LEU A 116 2.51 1.41 5.07
C LEU A 116 1.85 1.17 6.43
N PRO A 117 2.64 1.10 7.50
CA PRO A 117 2.15 0.92 8.86
C PRO A 117 1.73 2.27 9.46
N PHE A 118 0.58 2.78 9.10
CA PHE A 118 0.11 4.12 9.47
C PHE A 118 0.10 4.40 10.97
N THR A 119 -0.04 3.38 11.80
CA THR A 119 -0.07 3.53 13.28
C THR A 119 1.28 3.90 13.90
N VAL A 120 2.39 3.71 13.17
CA VAL A 120 3.75 4.02 13.64
C VAL A 120 4.43 5.15 12.88
N LEU A 121 3.78 5.66 11.83
CA LEU A 121 4.25 6.87 11.13
C LEU A 121 4.03 8.10 12.00
N GLU A 122 4.89 9.09 11.84
CA GLU A 122 4.68 10.42 12.40
C GLU A 122 3.34 10.98 11.93
N LYS A 123 2.65 11.68 12.83
CA LYS A 123 1.27 12.13 12.61
C LYS A 123 1.13 12.93 11.32
N ASP A 124 1.99 13.91 11.09
CA ASP A 124 1.90 14.82 9.95
C ASP A 124 2.15 14.07 8.62
N ILE A 125 3.13 13.16 8.59
CA ILE A 125 3.42 12.31 7.42
C ILE A 125 2.23 11.40 7.13
N ARG A 126 1.69 10.75 8.17
CA ARG A 126 0.52 9.88 8.05
C ARG A 126 -0.68 10.62 7.49
N GLU A 127 -1.00 11.78 8.05
CA GLU A 127 -2.15 12.59 7.63
C GLU A 127 -1.96 13.12 6.20
N SER A 128 -0.76 13.56 5.85
CA SER A 128 -0.41 13.97 4.48
C SER A 128 -0.63 12.84 3.47
N ILE A 129 -0.09 11.64 3.73
CA ILE A 129 -0.23 10.50 2.82
C ILE A 129 -1.70 10.09 2.67
N LEU A 130 -2.44 9.99 3.79
CA LEU A 130 -3.86 9.62 3.77
C LEU A 130 -4.73 10.66 3.07
N GLN A 131 -4.39 11.96 3.21
CA GLN A 131 -5.07 13.04 2.52
C GLN A 131 -4.80 12.97 1.02
N GLN A 132 -3.54 12.88 0.60
CA GLN A 132 -3.17 12.77 -0.80
C GLN A 132 -3.74 11.52 -1.47
N ALA A 133 -3.79 10.38 -0.74
CA ALA A 133 -4.42 9.16 -1.25
C ALA A 133 -5.91 9.38 -1.57
N TYR A 134 -6.62 10.14 -0.74
CA TYR A 134 -8.02 10.48 -1.01
C TYR A 134 -8.16 11.47 -2.16
N ASP A 135 -7.39 12.57 -2.13
CA ASP A 135 -7.54 13.68 -3.08
C ASP A 135 -7.24 13.25 -4.51
N ASN A 136 -6.17 12.47 -4.70
CA ASN A 136 -5.73 12.02 -6.01
C ASN A 136 -6.48 10.79 -6.55
N LEU A 137 -7.21 10.05 -5.70
CA LEU A 137 -7.96 8.88 -6.16
C LEU A 137 -9.09 9.28 -7.09
N GLU A 138 -9.29 8.54 -8.17
CA GLU A 138 -10.41 8.72 -9.10
C GLU A 138 -11.76 8.56 -8.36
N PRO A 139 -12.82 9.31 -8.72
CA PRO A 139 -14.16 9.03 -8.22
C PRO A 139 -14.57 7.59 -8.47
N GLY A 140 -14.99 6.88 -7.42
CA GLY A 140 -15.25 5.43 -7.44
C GLY A 140 -14.01 4.56 -7.36
N GLY A 141 -12.81 5.14 -7.38
CA GLY A 141 -11.55 4.43 -7.16
C GLY A 141 -11.40 3.92 -5.73
N LYS A 142 -10.43 3.04 -5.48
CA LYS A 142 -10.26 2.40 -4.18
C LYS A 142 -8.89 2.63 -3.57
N PHE A 143 -8.90 3.04 -2.30
CA PHE A 143 -7.75 2.97 -1.41
C PHE A 143 -7.81 1.67 -0.61
N ILE A 144 -6.78 0.84 -0.73
CA ILE A 144 -6.70 -0.47 -0.10
C ILE A 144 -5.50 -0.47 0.84
N THR A 145 -5.71 -0.74 2.12
CA THR A 145 -4.62 -0.83 3.10
C THR A 145 -4.90 -1.92 4.12
N PHE A 146 -3.89 -2.33 4.86
CA PHE A 146 -4.09 -3.20 6.01
C PHE A 146 -3.49 -2.59 7.27
N GLN A 147 -4.05 -2.93 8.41
CA GLN A 147 -3.53 -2.59 9.73
C GLN A 147 -3.73 -3.78 10.68
N TYR A 148 -2.95 -3.81 11.76
CA TYR A 148 -3.07 -4.81 12.82
C TYR A 148 -4.02 -4.39 13.95
N SER A 149 -4.67 -3.23 13.79
CA SER A 149 -5.68 -2.68 14.71
C SER A 149 -6.77 -1.96 13.92
N LEU A 150 -7.83 -1.56 14.63
CA LEU A 150 -8.93 -0.78 14.05
C LEU A 150 -8.77 0.74 14.23
N ASP A 151 -7.56 1.23 14.55
CA ASP A 151 -7.32 2.65 14.87
C ASP A 151 -7.65 3.59 13.70
N LEU A 152 -7.48 3.12 12.46
CA LEU A 152 -7.84 3.91 11.26
C LEU A 152 -9.33 3.84 10.90
N TYR A 153 -10.12 2.96 11.52
CA TYR A 153 -11.51 2.72 11.11
C TYR A 153 -12.35 3.99 11.07
N LYS A 154 -12.36 4.75 12.19
CA LYS A 154 -13.16 5.98 12.30
C LYS A 154 -12.74 7.03 11.28
N TYR A 155 -11.44 7.21 11.09
CA TYR A 155 -10.90 8.17 10.12
C TYR A 155 -11.35 7.81 8.69
N LEU A 156 -11.12 6.55 8.28
CA LEU A 156 -11.45 6.10 6.93
C LEU A 156 -12.96 6.09 6.67
N LYS A 157 -13.77 5.68 7.67
CA LYS A 157 -15.22 5.69 7.56
C LYS A 157 -15.80 7.09 7.34
N ASN A 158 -15.21 8.10 7.97
CA ASN A 158 -15.68 9.48 7.83
C ASN A 158 -15.22 10.14 6.52
N LYS A 159 -14.19 9.59 5.88
CA LYS A 159 -13.56 10.21 4.71
C LYS A 159 -14.05 9.62 3.39
N TYR A 160 -14.28 8.32 3.33
CA TYR A 160 -14.64 7.59 2.13
C TYR A 160 -16.14 7.33 2.06
N SER A 161 -16.70 7.30 0.85
CA SER A 161 -18.13 7.03 0.61
C SER A 161 -18.55 5.62 1.05
N LYS A 162 -17.63 4.64 0.91
CA LYS A 162 -17.83 3.26 1.34
C LYS A 162 -16.56 2.72 1.98
N LEU A 163 -16.71 2.02 3.11
CA LEU A 163 -15.64 1.31 3.80
C LEU A 163 -16.04 -0.14 4.05
N GLU A 164 -15.26 -1.07 3.53
CA GLU A 164 -15.32 -2.49 3.87
C GLU A 164 -14.08 -2.88 4.67
N VAL A 165 -14.25 -3.69 5.72
CA VAL A 165 -13.14 -4.22 6.52
C VAL A 165 -13.18 -5.74 6.44
N LYS A 166 -12.08 -6.34 5.97
CA LYS A 166 -11.94 -7.79 5.81
C LYS A 166 -10.93 -8.30 6.83
N PHE A 167 -11.37 -9.22 7.67
CA PHE A 167 -10.51 -9.82 8.69
C PHE A 167 -9.65 -10.95 8.12
N VAL A 168 -8.36 -10.96 8.45
CA VAL A 168 -7.39 -11.97 8.04
C VAL A 168 -6.81 -12.67 9.28
N PRO A 169 -7.50 -13.70 9.80
CA PRO A 169 -7.15 -14.32 11.11
C PRO A 169 -5.85 -15.12 11.08
N ILE A 170 -5.49 -15.70 9.92
CA ILE A 170 -4.31 -16.57 9.78
C ILE A 170 -3.05 -15.75 9.42
N ASN A 171 -3.06 -14.45 9.67
CA ASN A 171 -1.88 -13.62 9.65
C ASN A 171 -1.36 -13.41 11.09
N ILE A 172 -0.06 -13.49 11.33
CA ILE A 172 0.54 -13.28 12.65
C ILE A 172 1.41 -12.03 12.60
N PRO A 173 0.98 -10.93 13.27
CA PRO A 173 -0.30 -10.73 13.97
C PRO A 173 -1.50 -10.71 13.02
N MET A 174 -2.72 -10.97 13.55
CA MET A 174 -3.97 -10.85 12.78
C MET A 174 -4.08 -9.47 12.13
N ALA A 175 -4.60 -9.41 10.91
CA ALA A 175 -4.70 -8.17 10.15
C ALA A 175 -6.14 -7.86 9.72
N PHE A 176 -6.40 -6.57 9.55
CA PHE A 176 -7.65 -6.03 9.00
C PHE A 176 -7.32 -5.33 7.69
N VAL A 177 -7.89 -5.80 6.59
CA VAL A 177 -7.77 -5.16 5.27
C VAL A 177 -8.94 -4.18 5.12
N TYR A 178 -8.61 -2.93 4.90
CA TYR A 178 -9.55 -1.85 4.64
C TYR A 178 -9.64 -1.63 3.13
N VAL A 179 -10.86 -1.61 2.61
CA VAL A 179 -11.18 -1.29 1.22
C VAL A 179 -12.08 -0.07 1.24
N CYS A 180 -11.52 1.06 0.86
CA CYS A 180 -12.15 2.36 0.92
C CYS A 180 -12.48 2.82 -0.50
N THR A 181 -13.76 3.10 -0.82
CA THR A 181 -14.18 3.66 -2.12
C THR A 181 -14.41 5.16 -1.98
N LYS A 182 -13.84 5.96 -2.89
CA LYS A 182 -14.05 7.41 -2.97
C LYS A 182 -15.42 7.77 -3.52
#